data_a2cad613109217b3a468b61365042d63
#
_entry.id   a2cad613109217b3a468b61365042d63
#
_cell.length_a   1.000
_cell.length_b   1.000
_cell.length_c   1.000
_cell.angle_alpha   90.00
_cell.angle_beta   90.00
_cell.angle_gamma   90.00
#
_symmetry.space_group_name_H-M   'P 1'
#
loop_
_entity.id
_entity.type
_entity.pdbx_description
1 polymer ?
#
loop_
_entity_poly.entity_id
_entity_poly.type
_entity_poly.pdbx_seq_one_letter_code
_entity_poly.pdbx_strand_id
1 'polypeptide(L)'
;PFGALDTKVRKELRRWLRRLHDDMHISSVFVTHDQEEALEVADRVVVMNHGRIEQIGSPDEVYSAPATPFVYQFLGNVNVFHSRVQGGFAAVERNPGEGTTAFVRPHDIDLSHQPLDNALPATVAHVHPIGPVVRVELLHESEVVEVELSRERHEALQLATGQAIWFRPRQVRVFDADGRAREVAGQTPAREPFLF
;
A
#
# COMPACT_ATOMS: atom_id res chain seq x y z
N PRO A 1 19.99 7.97 -8.77
CA PRO A 1 21.23 7.98 -9.58
C PRO A 1 21.06 7.27 -10.93
N PHE A 2 20.14 6.33 -11.08
CA PHE A 2 19.98 5.52 -12.29
C PHE A 2 18.92 6.06 -13.27
N GLY A 3 18.34 7.21 -13.03
CA GLY A 3 17.19 7.77 -13.78
C GLY A 3 17.41 7.92 -15.30
N ALA A 4 18.66 8.04 -15.74
CA ALA A 4 18.99 8.16 -17.16
C ALA A 4 19.24 6.81 -17.88
N LEU A 5 19.15 5.68 -17.15
CA LEU A 5 19.39 4.37 -17.72
C LEU A 5 18.09 3.71 -18.19
N ASP A 6 18.20 2.87 -19.21
CA ASP A 6 17.11 1.98 -19.62
C ASP A 6 16.65 1.08 -18.47
N THR A 7 15.35 0.76 -18.42
CA THR A 7 14.72 0.00 -17.31
C THR A 7 15.39 -1.34 -17.06
N LYS A 8 15.80 -2.05 -18.14
CA LYS A 8 16.49 -3.33 -18.03
C LYS A 8 17.87 -3.19 -17.39
N VAL A 9 18.65 -2.23 -17.88
CA VAL A 9 20.01 -1.94 -17.38
C VAL A 9 19.95 -1.47 -15.93
N ARG A 10 18.96 -0.67 -15.56
CA ARG A 10 18.71 -0.22 -14.18
C ARG A 10 18.48 -1.40 -13.23
N LYS A 11 17.64 -2.34 -13.63
CA LYS A 11 17.35 -3.54 -12.83
C LYS A 11 18.56 -4.46 -12.68
N GLU A 12 19.35 -4.64 -13.74
CA GLU A 12 20.59 -5.42 -13.69
C GLU A 12 21.64 -4.77 -12.79
N LEU A 13 21.77 -3.44 -12.85
CA LEU A 13 22.71 -2.68 -12.03
C LEU A 13 22.34 -2.71 -10.54
N ARG A 14 21.05 -2.60 -10.19
CA ARG A 14 20.58 -2.75 -8.80
C ARG A 14 20.97 -4.13 -8.23
N ARG A 15 20.73 -5.19 -8.98
CA ARG A 15 21.11 -6.57 -8.59
C ARG A 15 22.60 -6.75 -8.45
N TRP A 16 23.38 -6.13 -9.34
CA TRP A 16 24.84 -6.16 -9.28
C TRP A 16 25.37 -5.42 -8.05
N LEU A 17 24.84 -4.23 -7.76
CA LEU A 17 25.16 -3.47 -6.56
C LEU A 17 24.86 -4.28 -5.29
N ARG A 18 23.71 -4.90 -5.21
CA ARG A 18 23.35 -5.73 -4.05
C ARG A 18 24.37 -6.83 -3.83
N ARG A 19 24.73 -7.58 -4.89
CA ARG A 19 25.75 -8.64 -4.81
C ARG A 19 27.13 -8.09 -4.40
N LEU A 20 27.54 -6.96 -4.96
CA LEU A 20 28.81 -6.34 -4.61
C LEU A 20 28.87 -5.99 -3.11
N HIS A 21 27.79 -5.49 -2.56
CA HIS A 21 27.65 -5.23 -1.13
C HIS A 21 27.80 -6.51 -0.30
N ASP A 22 27.07 -7.55 -0.67
CA ASP A 22 27.09 -8.83 0.02
C ASP A 22 28.49 -9.46 -0.01
N ASP A 23 29.22 -9.34 -1.14
CA ASP A 23 30.54 -9.94 -1.32
C ASP A 23 31.66 -9.14 -0.62
N MET A 24 31.60 -7.82 -0.63
CA MET A 24 32.70 -6.97 -0.18
C MET A 24 32.57 -6.50 1.27
N HIS A 25 31.41 -6.66 1.90
CA HIS A 25 31.13 -6.23 3.28
C HIS A 25 31.49 -4.75 3.54
N ILE A 26 31.30 -3.88 2.55
CA ILE A 26 31.54 -2.44 2.64
C ILE A 26 30.27 -1.69 3.00
N SER A 27 30.40 -0.64 3.81
CA SER A 27 29.30 0.28 4.05
C SER A 27 29.26 1.36 2.96
N SER A 28 28.12 1.55 2.33
CA SER A 28 27.92 2.63 1.37
C SER A 28 26.65 3.42 1.68
N VAL A 29 26.65 4.68 1.29
CA VAL A 29 25.48 5.55 1.36
C VAL A 29 25.02 5.86 -0.05
N PHE A 30 23.74 5.59 -0.30
CA PHE A 30 23.10 5.77 -1.59
C PHE A 30 21.90 6.72 -1.44
N VAL A 31 21.85 7.75 -2.26
CA VAL A 31 20.76 8.73 -2.24
C VAL A 31 19.95 8.63 -3.53
N THR A 32 18.67 8.43 -3.40
CA THR A 32 17.73 8.33 -4.52
C THR A 32 16.37 8.92 -4.17
N HIS A 33 15.62 9.30 -5.18
CA HIS A 33 14.19 9.63 -5.08
C HIS A 33 13.30 8.48 -5.60
N ASP A 34 13.92 7.41 -6.10
CA ASP A 34 13.23 6.22 -6.59
C ASP A 34 13.04 5.24 -5.43
N GLN A 35 11.79 5.00 -5.07
CA GLN A 35 11.40 4.14 -3.95
C GLN A 35 11.80 2.69 -4.18
N GLU A 36 11.63 2.19 -5.43
CA GLU A 36 12.01 0.82 -5.77
C GLU A 36 13.53 0.63 -5.63
N GLU A 37 14.33 1.63 -6.04
CA GLU A 37 15.78 1.59 -5.85
C GLU A 37 16.15 1.47 -4.37
N ALA A 38 15.53 2.28 -3.51
CA ALA A 38 15.80 2.25 -2.07
C ALA A 38 15.42 0.92 -1.43
N LEU A 39 14.22 0.42 -1.73
CA LEU A 39 13.69 -0.80 -1.13
C LEU A 39 14.38 -2.08 -1.65
N GLU A 40 14.88 -2.09 -2.90
CA GLU A 40 15.53 -3.28 -3.49
C GLU A 40 17.01 -3.41 -3.10
N VAL A 41 17.72 -2.27 -2.90
CA VAL A 41 19.18 -2.27 -2.75
C VAL A 41 19.65 -2.12 -1.31
N ALA A 42 18.95 -1.37 -0.47
CA ALA A 42 19.42 -0.99 0.85
C ALA A 42 19.14 -2.05 1.93
N ASP A 43 20.05 -2.15 2.92
CA ASP A 43 19.80 -2.87 4.18
C ASP A 43 19.06 -1.98 5.18
N ARG A 44 19.28 -0.67 5.09
CA ARG A 44 18.59 0.35 5.88
C ARG A 44 18.19 1.51 5.01
N VAL A 45 16.95 1.92 5.16
CA VAL A 45 16.35 3.07 4.47
C VAL A 45 16.21 4.22 5.46
N VAL A 46 16.61 5.41 5.04
CA VAL A 46 16.35 6.66 5.74
C VAL A 46 15.42 7.49 4.89
N VAL A 47 14.17 7.62 5.32
CA VAL A 47 13.18 8.49 4.65
C VAL A 47 13.33 9.91 5.20
N MET A 48 13.54 10.86 4.29
CA MET A 48 13.74 12.26 4.62
C MET A 48 12.67 13.15 3.98
N ASN A 49 12.23 14.16 4.71
CA ASN A 49 11.28 15.16 4.25
C ASN A 49 11.65 16.54 4.80
N HIS A 50 11.72 17.56 3.94
CA HIS A 50 12.07 18.93 4.33
C HIS A 50 13.31 19.03 5.23
N GLY A 51 14.36 18.23 4.95
CA GLY A 51 15.61 18.24 5.71
C GLY A 51 15.54 17.54 7.08
N ARG A 52 14.43 16.86 7.38
CA ARG A 52 14.26 16.06 8.61
C ARG A 52 14.16 14.58 8.29
N ILE A 53 14.61 13.75 9.20
CA ILE A 53 14.42 12.31 9.12
C ILE A 53 13.01 11.98 9.63
N GLU A 54 12.20 11.37 8.77
CA GLU A 54 10.85 10.90 9.08
C GLU A 54 10.87 9.50 9.69
N GLN A 55 11.70 8.61 9.11
CA GLN A 55 11.84 7.23 9.59
C GLN A 55 13.18 6.64 9.15
N ILE A 56 13.69 5.74 9.99
CA ILE A 56 14.83 4.87 9.68
C ILE A 56 14.41 3.44 9.98
N GLY A 57 14.67 2.51 9.06
CA GLY A 57 14.36 1.08 9.25
C GLY A 57 14.90 0.22 8.11
N SER A 58 14.69 -1.07 8.19
CA SER A 58 14.85 -1.97 7.04
C SER A 58 13.82 -1.62 5.95
N PRO A 59 14.01 -2.03 4.70
CA PRO A 59 13.02 -1.87 3.63
C PRO A 59 11.62 -2.36 4.04
N ASP A 60 11.55 -3.52 4.68
CA ASP A 60 10.28 -4.08 5.15
C ASP A 60 9.64 -3.24 6.25
N GLU A 61 10.41 -2.78 7.24
CA GLU A 61 9.89 -1.95 8.33
C GLU A 61 9.33 -0.62 7.84
N VAL A 62 10.03 0.07 6.94
CA VAL A 62 9.54 1.37 6.44
C VAL A 62 8.32 1.23 5.54
N TYR A 63 8.19 0.10 4.83
CA TYR A 63 7.06 -0.18 3.96
C TYR A 63 5.84 -0.68 4.73
N SER A 64 6.03 -1.66 5.65
CA SER A 64 4.95 -2.34 6.37
C SER A 64 4.50 -1.59 7.62
N ALA A 65 5.43 -0.84 8.26
CA ALA A 65 5.16 -0.09 9.49
C ALA A 65 5.58 1.38 9.36
N PRO A 66 5.02 2.15 8.41
CA PRO A 66 5.33 3.56 8.23
C PRO A 66 4.97 4.36 9.48
N ALA A 67 5.90 5.22 9.92
CA ALA A 67 5.77 5.99 11.15
C ALA A 67 4.86 7.22 10.99
N THR A 68 4.78 7.77 9.78
CA THR A 68 3.99 8.98 9.48
C THR A 68 3.16 8.84 8.21
N PRO A 69 2.09 9.64 8.03
CA PRO A 69 1.33 9.70 6.78
C PRO A 69 2.22 9.96 5.56
N PHE A 70 3.24 10.81 5.73
CA PHE A 70 4.19 11.12 4.67
C PHE A 70 4.92 9.87 4.21
N VAL A 71 5.50 9.09 5.13
CA VAL A 71 6.20 7.84 4.79
C VAL A 71 5.28 6.86 4.09
N TYR A 72 4.04 6.73 4.59
CA TYR A 72 3.04 5.84 3.99
C TYR A 72 2.73 6.20 2.54
N GLN A 73 2.46 7.48 2.26
CA GLN A 73 2.15 7.99 0.92
C GLN A 73 3.39 8.01 0.01
N PHE A 74 4.55 8.33 0.56
CA PHE A 74 5.80 8.38 -0.19
C PHE A 74 6.21 7.01 -0.74
N LEU A 75 5.92 5.92 -0.05
CA LEU A 75 6.32 4.56 -0.42
C LEU A 75 5.28 3.79 -1.27
N GLY A 76 4.41 4.47 -1.98
CA GLY A 76 3.51 3.87 -2.97
C GLY A 76 2.09 4.43 -2.94
N ASN A 77 1.26 3.92 -3.83
CA ASN A 77 -0.14 4.32 -3.95
C ASN A 77 -0.93 3.97 -2.69
N VAL A 78 -1.87 4.81 -2.36
CA VAL A 78 -2.66 4.69 -1.14
C VAL A 78 -4.06 5.28 -1.32
N ASN A 79 -5.06 4.57 -0.83
CA ASN A 79 -6.40 5.12 -0.62
C ASN A 79 -6.42 5.83 0.73
N VAL A 80 -6.98 7.03 0.75
CA VAL A 80 -7.12 7.84 1.96
C VAL A 80 -8.59 7.93 2.32
N PHE A 81 -8.93 7.44 3.50
CA PHE A 81 -10.30 7.50 4.02
C PHE A 81 -10.33 8.42 5.24
N HIS A 82 -11.23 9.38 5.21
CA HIS A 82 -11.52 10.24 6.36
C HIS A 82 -12.55 9.54 7.24
N SER A 83 -12.11 8.90 8.34
CA SER A 83 -12.96 8.00 9.11
C SER A 83 -12.96 8.28 10.62
N ARG A 84 -14.08 7.91 11.28
CA ARG A 84 -14.09 7.59 12.71
C ARG A 84 -13.74 6.11 12.88
N VAL A 85 -12.73 5.82 13.68
CA VAL A 85 -12.40 4.46 14.07
C VAL A 85 -13.33 4.06 15.22
N GLN A 86 -14.33 3.23 14.94
CA GLN A 86 -15.14 2.55 15.95
C GLN A 86 -14.96 1.02 15.81
N GLY A 87 -14.51 0.38 16.89
CA GLY A 87 -14.60 -1.07 17.02
C GLY A 87 -13.69 -1.92 16.12
N GLY A 88 -12.44 -1.52 15.89
CA GLY A 88 -11.44 -2.38 15.23
C GLY A 88 -11.49 -2.44 13.69
N PHE A 89 -12.53 -1.92 13.07
CA PHE A 89 -12.59 -1.64 11.64
C PHE A 89 -12.88 -0.15 11.45
N ALA A 90 -12.18 0.49 10.54
CA ALA A 90 -12.54 1.82 10.10
C ALA A 90 -13.93 1.75 9.46
N ALA A 91 -14.97 2.00 10.23
CA ALA A 91 -16.22 2.40 9.64
C ALA A 91 -15.95 3.73 8.95
N VAL A 92 -16.01 3.74 7.63
CA VAL A 92 -15.94 4.95 6.83
C VAL A 92 -17.22 5.73 7.08
N GLU A 93 -17.27 6.43 8.20
CA GLU A 93 -18.35 7.37 8.49
C GLU A 93 -17.90 8.77 8.13
N ARG A 94 -18.64 9.37 7.21
CA ARG A 94 -18.54 10.78 6.86
C ARG A 94 -18.90 11.65 8.06
N ASN A 95 -17.93 11.98 8.89
CA ASN A 95 -17.97 13.23 9.65
C ASN A 95 -16.55 13.62 10.06
N PRO A 96 -15.98 14.73 9.58
CA PRO A 96 -14.64 15.16 9.94
C PRO A 96 -14.66 15.82 11.35
N GLY A 97 -15.02 15.05 12.33
CA GLY A 97 -14.91 15.41 13.74
C GLY A 97 -13.82 14.61 14.40
N GLU A 98 -12.68 15.27 14.65
CA GLU A 98 -11.49 14.73 15.30
C GLU A 98 -10.57 13.85 14.43
N GLY A 99 -9.97 14.46 13.41
CA GLY A 99 -8.55 14.32 13.06
C GLY A 99 -7.92 12.95 12.81
N THR A 100 -8.69 11.91 12.53
CA THR A 100 -8.11 10.59 12.24
C THR A 100 -8.23 10.30 10.74
N THR A 101 -7.10 9.97 10.11
CA THR A 101 -7.06 9.60 8.69
C THR A 101 -6.64 8.14 8.58
N ALA A 102 -7.41 7.37 7.84
CA ALA A 102 -7.12 5.97 7.56
C ALA A 102 -6.51 5.82 6.16
N PHE A 103 -5.45 5.04 6.08
CA PHE A 103 -4.71 4.77 4.87
C PHE A 103 -4.75 3.28 4.56
N VAL A 104 -5.01 2.93 3.29
CA VAL A 104 -5.10 1.55 2.82
C VAL A 104 -4.35 1.40 1.50
N ARG A 105 -3.48 0.40 1.41
CA ARG A 105 -2.82 0.06 0.14
C ARG A 105 -3.84 -0.53 -0.84
N PRO A 106 -3.75 -0.24 -2.15
CA PRO A 106 -4.66 -0.83 -3.14
C PRO A 106 -4.68 -2.36 -3.16
N HIS A 107 -3.55 -3.00 -2.88
CA HIS A 107 -3.45 -4.46 -2.81
C HIS A 107 -3.97 -5.05 -1.49
N ASP A 108 -4.25 -4.22 -0.48
CA ASP A 108 -4.83 -4.64 0.80
C ASP A 108 -6.36 -4.53 0.83
N ILE A 109 -6.99 -4.50 -0.33
CA ILE A 109 -8.44 -4.46 -0.46
C ILE A 109 -8.95 -5.76 -1.09
N ASP A 110 -9.84 -6.44 -0.38
CA ASP A 110 -10.58 -7.59 -0.90
C ASP A 110 -11.82 -7.14 -1.65
N LEU A 111 -12.14 -7.84 -2.74
CA LEU A 111 -13.39 -7.67 -3.50
C LEU A 111 -14.26 -8.92 -3.43
N SER A 112 -15.59 -8.73 -3.38
CA SER A 112 -16.57 -9.81 -3.38
C SER A 112 -17.86 -9.39 -4.07
N HIS A 113 -18.50 -10.33 -4.79
CA HIS A 113 -19.85 -10.13 -5.35
C HIS A 113 -20.96 -10.17 -4.30
N GLN A 114 -20.65 -10.71 -3.14
CA GLN A 114 -21.59 -10.82 -2.03
C GLN A 114 -21.16 -9.93 -0.87
N PRO A 115 -22.11 -9.40 -0.09
CA PRO A 115 -21.75 -8.65 1.11
C PRO A 115 -20.97 -9.53 2.07
N LEU A 116 -19.80 -9.06 2.48
CA LEU A 116 -19.01 -9.65 3.57
C LEU A 116 -19.15 -8.77 4.81
N ASP A 117 -18.82 -9.31 5.96
CA ASP A 117 -18.79 -8.54 7.20
C ASP A 117 -17.81 -7.37 7.06
N ASN A 118 -18.29 -6.17 7.39
CA ASN A 118 -17.54 -4.91 7.28
C ASN A 118 -17.10 -4.55 5.85
N ALA A 119 -17.74 -5.06 4.81
CA ALA A 119 -17.53 -4.65 3.44
C ALA A 119 -18.45 -3.48 3.08
N LEU A 120 -17.95 -2.62 2.21
CA LEU A 120 -18.64 -1.44 1.71
C LEU A 120 -19.09 -1.68 0.26
N PRO A 121 -20.31 -1.23 -0.11
CA PRO A 121 -20.79 -1.35 -1.49
C PRO A 121 -20.07 -0.33 -2.39
N ALA A 122 -19.76 -0.72 -3.61
CA ALA A 122 -19.20 0.15 -4.63
C ALA A 122 -19.66 -0.29 -6.02
N THR A 123 -19.34 0.53 -7.01
CA THR A 123 -19.52 0.20 -8.42
C THR A 123 -18.16 0.19 -9.11
N VAL A 124 -17.88 -0.81 -9.93
CA VAL A 124 -16.68 -0.86 -10.75
C VAL A 124 -16.71 0.25 -11.79
N ALA A 125 -15.82 1.24 -11.64
CA ALA A 125 -15.72 2.35 -12.58
C ALA A 125 -14.84 1.99 -13.77
N HIS A 126 -13.63 1.49 -13.50
CA HIS A 126 -12.67 1.10 -14.53
C HIS A 126 -11.91 -0.16 -14.14
N VAL A 127 -11.49 -0.92 -15.15
CA VAL A 127 -10.63 -2.10 -15.01
C VAL A 127 -9.46 -1.95 -15.98
N HIS A 128 -8.24 -1.87 -15.45
CA HIS A 128 -7.01 -1.65 -16.20
C HIS A 128 -6.01 -2.79 -15.98
N PRO A 129 -5.91 -3.77 -16.87
CA PRO A 129 -4.87 -4.78 -16.81
C PRO A 129 -3.48 -4.16 -17.08
N ILE A 130 -2.56 -4.27 -16.14
CA ILE A 130 -1.21 -3.73 -16.22
C ILE A 130 -0.20 -4.85 -16.00
N GLY A 131 0.12 -5.60 -17.04
CA GLY A 131 1.05 -6.73 -16.92
C GLY A 131 0.54 -7.82 -15.95
N PRO A 132 1.27 -8.13 -14.87
CA PRO A 132 0.90 -9.18 -13.92
C PRO A 132 -0.21 -8.78 -12.96
N VAL A 133 -0.50 -7.49 -12.85
CA VAL A 133 -1.54 -6.95 -11.96
C VAL A 133 -2.68 -6.33 -12.74
N VAL A 134 -3.84 -6.23 -12.11
CA VAL A 134 -5.02 -5.55 -12.64
C VAL A 134 -5.40 -4.46 -11.63
N ARG A 135 -5.37 -3.21 -12.09
CA ARG A 135 -5.86 -2.07 -11.31
C ARG A 135 -7.33 -1.86 -11.56
N VAL A 136 -8.10 -1.80 -10.50
CA VAL A 136 -9.55 -1.58 -10.54
C VAL A 136 -9.86 -0.29 -9.81
N GLU A 137 -10.59 0.59 -10.45
CA GLU A 137 -11.15 1.77 -9.82
C GLU A 137 -12.60 1.49 -9.45
N LEU A 138 -12.92 1.68 -8.19
CA LEU A 138 -14.26 1.56 -7.65
C LEU A 138 -14.81 2.94 -7.33
N LEU A 139 -16.07 3.17 -7.59
CA LEU A 139 -16.81 4.33 -7.13
C LEU A 139 -17.64 3.94 -5.89
N HIS A 140 -17.21 4.43 -4.73
CA HIS A 140 -17.94 4.30 -3.48
C HIS A 140 -18.51 5.67 -3.11
N GLU A 141 -19.83 5.80 -3.12
CA GLU A 141 -20.54 7.08 -2.97
C GLU A 141 -20.07 8.13 -4.01
N SER A 142 -19.13 9.00 -3.69
CA SER A 142 -18.55 10.00 -4.63
C SER A 142 -17.02 9.93 -4.66
N GLU A 143 -16.44 8.94 -4.03
CA GLU A 143 -14.98 8.78 -3.90
C GLU A 143 -14.51 7.61 -4.76
N VAL A 144 -13.32 7.79 -5.35
CA VAL A 144 -12.66 6.72 -6.11
C VAL A 144 -11.77 5.93 -5.16
N VAL A 145 -11.94 4.62 -5.15
CA VAL A 145 -11.10 3.68 -4.41
C VAL A 145 -10.31 2.85 -5.40
N GLU A 146 -8.99 2.92 -5.34
CA GLU A 146 -8.11 2.09 -6.14
C GLU A 146 -7.90 0.72 -5.51
N VAL A 147 -8.02 -0.33 -6.30
CA VAL A 147 -7.75 -1.72 -5.89
C VAL A 147 -6.77 -2.34 -6.86
N GLU A 148 -5.82 -3.09 -6.34
CA GLU A 148 -4.86 -3.84 -7.14
C GLU A 148 -5.01 -5.34 -6.88
N LEU A 149 -5.27 -6.09 -7.96
CA LEU A 149 -5.50 -7.53 -7.93
C LEU A 149 -4.44 -8.27 -8.74
N SER A 150 -4.18 -9.53 -8.39
CA SER A 150 -3.50 -10.43 -9.32
C SER A 150 -4.41 -10.73 -10.51
N ARG A 151 -3.82 -11.13 -11.66
CA ARG A 151 -4.62 -11.57 -12.82
C ARG A 151 -5.55 -12.72 -12.48
N GLU A 152 -5.07 -13.71 -11.75
CA GLU A 152 -5.84 -14.85 -11.30
C GLU A 152 -7.08 -14.41 -10.51
N ARG A 153 -6.91 -13.49 -9.56
CA ARG A 153 -8.03 -12.98 -8.76
C ARG A 153 -9.03 -12.20 -9.61
N HIS A 154 -8.56 -11.39 -10.55
CA HIS A 154 -9.43 -10.68 -11.49
C HIS A 154 -10.22 -11.65 -12.39
N GLU A 155 -9.57 -12.69 -12.92
CA GLU A 155 -10.23 -13.72 -13.75
C GLU A 155 -11.30 -14.48 -12.96
N ALA A 156 -11.03 -14.80 -11.69
CA ALA A 156 -12.02 -15.43 -10.82
C ALA A 156 -13.23 -14.53 -10.51
N LEU A 157 -13.02 -13.21 -10.40
CA LEU A 157 -14.08 -12.25 -10.12
C LEU A 157 -14.82 -11.78 -11.38
N GLN A 158 -14.25 -11.92 -12.58
CA GLN A 158 -14.85 -11.50 -13.85
C GLN A 158 -15.44 -10.08 -13.79
N LEU A 159 -14.66 -9.14 -13.27
CA LEU A 159 -15.15 -7.76 -13.05
C LEU A 159 -15.42 -7.04 -14.36
N ALA A 160 -16.55 -6.34 -14.42
CA ALA A 160 -16.96 -5.51 -15.53
C ALA A 160 -17.34 -4.09 -15.06
N THR A 161 -17.04 -3.09 -15.89
CA THR A 161 -17.43 -1.70 -15.64
C THR A 161 -18.95 -1.58 -15.45
N GLY A 162 -19.36 -0.82 -14.45
CA GLY A 162 -20.76 -0.65 -14.05
C GLY A 162 -21.32 -1.73 -13.12
N GLN A 163 -20.52 -2.76 -12.81
CA GLN A 163 -20.95 -3.85 -11.94
C GLN A 163 -20.93 -3.40 -10.47
N ALA A 164 -21.95 -3.77 -9.72
CA ALA A 164 -21.98 -3.62 -8.27
C ALA A 164 -21.05 -4.66 -7.62
N ILE A 165 -20.26 -4.21 -6.66
CA ILE A 165 -19.26 -5.00 -5.97
C ILE A 165 -19.17 -4.58 -4.49
N TRP A 166 -18.65 -5.44 -3.66
CA TRP A 166 -18.33 -5.12 -2.27
C TRP A 166 -16.83 -5.12 -2.09
N PHE A 167 -16.29 -4.12 -1.36
CA PHE A 167 -14.88 -4.05 -1.03
C PHE A 167 -14.66 -3.99 0.47
N ARG A 168 -13.57 -4.59 0.93
CA ARG A 168 -13.19 -4.62 2.33
C ARG A 168 -11.68 -4.45 2.48
N PRO A 169 -11.20 -3.41 3.19
CA PRO A 169 -9.80 -3.31 3.57
C PRO A 169 -9.38 -4.46 4.48
N ARG A 170 -8.26 -5.11 4.19
CA ARG A 170 -7.64 -6.14 5.03
C ARG A 170 -6.72 -5.54 6.08
N GLN A 171 -5.97 -4.52 5.67
CA GLN A 171 -5.07 -3.78 6.55
C GLN A 171 -5.38 -2.30 6.44
N VAL A 172 -5.53 -1.66 7.57
CA VAL A 172 -5.79 -0.22 7.66
C VAL A 172 -4.76 0.39 8.60
N ARG A 173 -4.06 1.41 8.13
CA ARG A 173 -3.18 2.21 8.99
C ARG A 173 -3.89 3.52 9.32
N VAL A 174 -3.99 3.80 10.60
CA VAL A 174 -4.65 5.01 11.10
C VAL A 174 -3.62 5.94 11.69
N PHE A 175 -3.72 7.22 11.36
CA PHE A 175 -2.91 8.28 11.95
C PHE A 175 -3.82 9.29 12.63
N ASP A 176 -3.39 9.79 13.78
CA ASP A 176 -4.08 10.87 14.49
C ASP A 176 -3.78 12.25 13.84
N ALA A 177 -4.38 13.29 14.40
CA ALA A 177 -4.19 14.66 13.93
C ALA A 177 -2.72 15.14 13.98
N ASP A 178 -1.92 14.57 14.87
CA ASP A 178 -0.50 14.85 15.01
C ASP A 178 0.37 14.03 14.05
N GLY A 179 -0.25 13.18 13.20
CA GLY A 179 0.43 12.30 12.25
C GLY A 179 1.11 11.09 12.88
N ARG A 180 0.72 10.72 14.11
CA ARG A 180 1.27 9.54 14.78
C ARG A 180 0.45 8.30 14.43
N ALA A 181 1.13 7.20 14.11
CA ALA A 181 0.48 5.94 13.87
C ALA A 181 -0.27 5.47 15.13
N ARG A 182 -1.56 5.12 14.96
CA ARG A 182 -2.37 4.48 15.98
C ARG A 182 -2.43 2.99 15.68
N GLU A 183 -2.11 2.16 16.66
CA GLU A 183 -2.49 0.75 16.60
C GLU A 183 -4.02 0.66 16.69
N VAL A 184 -4.64 0.27 15.59
CA VAL A 184 -6.03 -0.16 15.63
C VAL A 184 -6.01 -1.59 16.12
N ALA A 185 -6.52 -1.86 17.31
CA ALA A 185 -6.76 -3.21 17.81
C ALA A 185 -7.81 -3.87 16.90
N GLY A 186 -7.36 -4.43 15.80
CA GLY A 186 -8.15 -5.16 14.82
C GLY A 186 -7.65 -6.59 14.76
N GLN A 187 -8.56 -7.51 14.85
CA GLN A 187 -8.30 -8.94 14.73
C GLN A 187 -7.46 -9.16 13.48
N THR A 188 -6.24 -9.63 13.67
CA THR A 188 -5.47 -10.29 12.62
C THR A 188 -6.38 -11.37 12.04
N PRO A 189 -6.75 -11.33 10.74
CA PRO A 189 -7.45 -12.47 10.16
C PRO A 189 -6.55 -13.67 10.36
N ALA A 190 -7.10 -14.72 10.97
CA ALA A 190 -6.43 -16.00 11.08
C ALA A 190 -5.93 -16.35 9.67
N ARG A 191 -4.62 -16.59 9.52
CA ARG A 191 -4.06 -17.15 8.30
C ARG A 191 -4.79 -18.45 8.09
N GLU A 192 -5.68 -18.51 7.11
CA GLU A 192 -6.17 -19.79 6.63
C GLU A 192 -4.96 -20.62 6.22
N PRO A 193 -4.80 -21.85 6.74
CA PRO A 193 -3.75 -22.72 6.28
C PRO A 193 -4.01 -22.99 4.79
N PHE A 194 -2.99 -22.76 3.95
CA PHE A 194 -3.00 -23.22 2.58
C PHE A 194 -3.19 -24.73 2.59
N LEU A 195 -4.38 -25.20 2.22
CA LEU A 195 -4.60 -26.58 1.84
C LEU A 195 -4.05 -26.75 0.43
N PHE A 196 -3.00 -27.57 0.34
CA PHE A 196 -2.44 -28.06 -0.91
C PHE A 196 -3.44 -28.94 -1.65
#